data_a7a9c90fdf95a64a3ca9708bdad40d05
#
_entry.id   a7a9c90fdf95a64a3ca9708bdad40d05
#
_cell.length_a   1.000
_cell.length_b   1.000
_cell.length_c   1.000
_cell.angle_alpha   90.00
_cell.angle_beta   90.00
_cell.angle_gamma   90.00
#
_symmetry.space_group_name_H-M   'P 1'
#
loop_
_entity.id
_entity.type
_entity.pdbx_description
1 polymer ?
#
loop_
_entity_poly.entity_id
_entity_poly.type
_entity_poly.pdbx_seq_one_letter_code
_entity_poly.pdbx_strand_id
1 'polypeptide(L)'
;FVTSHAAFGHLATRYGLVQLPLTGTSPEAEPSTASLARLTRQIKDSGVRYVLAETFTSRRLSRTVADEIGATLLDMHPLESLTPEQASRGDTYLSIMRSNLESLSTALECR
;
A
#
# COMPACT_ATOMS: atom_id res chain seq x y z
N PHE A 1 2.28 3.45 -7.58
CA PHE A 1 1.88 2.35 -6.70
C PHE A 1 0.77 2.80 -5.75
N VAL A 2 -0.14 1.89 -5.45
CA VAL A 2 -1.34 2.14 -4.62
C VAL A 2 -1.11 1.60 -3.22
N THR A 3 -1.39 2.42 -2.20
CA THR A 3 -1.24 2.04 -0.78
C THR A 3 -2.51 2.34 0.02
N SER A 4 -2.64 1.74 1.21
CA SER A 4 -3.78 2.01 2.09
C SER A 4 -3.85 3.48 2.51
N HIS A 5 -2.75 4.06 2.99
CA HIS A 5 -2.68 5.50 3.33
C HIS A 5 -1.35 6.13 2.89
N ALA A 6 -1.22 7.44 3.05
CA ALA A 6 -0.10 8.23 2.54
C ALA A 6 1.15 8.14 3.45
N ALA A 7 1.66 6.93 3.71
CA ALA A 7 2.82 6.69 4.58
C ALA A 7 4.17 6.73 3.85
N PHE A 8 4.19 6.64 2.52
CA PHE A 8 5.41 6.39 1.74
C PHE A 8 5.82 7.56 0.84
N GLY A 9 5.38 8.78 1.19
CA GLY A 9 5.65 9.98 0.38
C GLY A 9 7.14 10.30 0.23
N HIS A 10 7.93 10.15 1.30
CA HIS A 10 9.38 10.37 1.25
C HIS A 10 10.09 9.35 0.37
N LEU A 11 9.71 8.07 0.47
CA LEU A 11 10.21 7.02 -0.40
C LEU A 11 9.86 7.31 -1.86
N ALA A 12 8.61 7.65 -2.13
CA ALA A 12 8.16 7.99 -3.48
C ALA A 12 8.97 9.14 -4.07
N THR A 13 9.12 10.23 -3.32
CA THR A 13 9.91 11.40 -3.75
C THR A 13 11.37 11.03 -4.00
N ARG A 14 11.99 10.23 -3.12
CA ARG A 14 13.40 9.84 -3.21
C ARG A 14 13.72 9.04 -4.47
N TYR A 15 12.78 8.22 -4.93
CA TYR A 15 12.98 7.30 -6.05
C TYR A 15 12.17 7.66 -7.31
N GLY A 16 11.55 8.85 -7.33
CA GLY A 16 10.80 9.31 -8.50
C GLY A 16 9.53 8.49 -8.77
N LEU A 17 8.93 7.94 -7.72
CA LEU A 17 7.71 7.14 -7.79
C LEU A 17 6.47 8.00 -7.51
N VAL A 18 5.32 7.56 -7.98
CA VAL A 18 4.02 8.19 -7.70
C VAL A 18 3.21 7.28 -6.78
N GLN A 19 2.95 7.76 -5.57
CA GLN A 19 2.05 7.09 -4.62
C GLN A 19 0.61 7.54 -4.83
N LEU A 20 -0.32 6.59 -4.90
CA LEU A 20 -1.77 6.80 -4.94
C LEU A 20 -2.36 6.20 -3.66
N PRO A 21 -2.53 6.98 -2.59
CA PRO A 21 -3.07 6.46 -1.34
C PRO A 21 -4.60 6.39 -1.39
N LEU A 22 -5.19 5.33 -0.81
CA LEU A 22 -6.64 5.18 -0.70
C LEU A 22 -7.23 6.14 0.34
N THR A 23 -6.48 6.42 1.40
CA THR A 23 -6.80 7.45 2.39
C THR A 23 -5.66 8.46 2.45
N GLY A 24 -5.91 9.62 3.10
CA GLY A 24 -4.87 10.63 3.31
C GLY A 24 -3.78 10.19 4.29
N THR A 25 -3.31 11.11 5.10
CA THR A 25 -2.26 10.83 6.10
C THR A 25 -2.77 10.08 7.32
N SER A 26 -4.07 10.04 7.56
CA SER A 26 -4.68 9.25 8.62
C SER A 26 -5.08 7.86 8.09
N PRO A 27 -4.54 6.77 8.63
CA PRO A 27 -4.88 5.41 8.21
C PRO A 27 -6.33 5.02 8.56
N GLU A 28 -6.93 5.71 9.53
CA GLU A 28 -8.29 5.46 10.02
C GLU A 28 -9.36 6.27 9.28
N ALA A 29 -8.95 7.23 8.45
CA ALA A 29 -9.89 8.07 7.70
C ALA A 29 -10.60 7.22 6.62
N GLU A 30 -11.93 7.25 6.65
CA GLU A 30 -12.73 6.63 5.59
C GLU A 30 -13.07 7.68 4.52
N PRO A 31 -12.70 7.44 3.25
CA PRO A 31 -13.11 8.32 2.15
C PRO A 31 -14.62 8.24 1.94
N SER A 32 -15.23 9.32 1.48
CA SER A 32 -16.62 9.28 1.04
C SER A 32 -16.78 8.32 -0.16
N THR A 33 -17.96 7.77 -0.32
CA THR A 33 -18.28 6.87 -1.46
C THR A 33 -17.94 7.50 -2.80
N ALA A 34 -18.26 8.78 -2.98
CA ALA A 34 -17.96 9.52 -4.21
C ALA A 34 -16.45 9.70 -4.44
N SER A 35 -15.69 10.00 -3.38
CA SER A 35 -14.24 10.12 -3.44
C SER A 35 -13.58 8.79 -3.75
N LEU A 36 -14.05 7.71 -3.13
CA LEU A 36 -13.56 6.36 -3.38
C LEU A 36 -13.83 5.92 -4.82
N ALA A 37 -15.04 6.15 -5.34
CA ALA A 37 -15.38 5.81 -6.72
C ALA A 37 -14.52 6.56 -7.74
N ARG A 38 -14.24 7.84 -7.50
CA ARG A 38 -13.36 8.64 -8.36
C ARG A 38 -11.93 8.14 -8.32
N LEU A 39 -11.40 7.87 -7.14
CA LEU A 39 -10.05 7.33 -6.95
C LEU A 39 -9.91 5.95 -7.59
N THR A 40 -10.88 5.07 -7.41
CA THR A 40 -10.89 3.73 -8.02
C THR A 40 -10.84 3.82 -9.55
N ARG A 41 -11.59 4.74 -10.17
CA ARG A 41 -11.50 4.97 -11.61
C ARG A 41 -10.11 5.45 -12.02
N GLN A 42 -9.54 6.41 -11.30
CA GLN A 42 -8.19 6.92 -11.57
C GLN A 42 -7.14 5.79 -11.50
N ILE A 43 -7.22 4.94 -10.49
CA ILE A 43 -6.33 3.79 -10.32
C ILE A 43 -6.51 2.80 -11.48
N LYS A 44 -7.74 2.49 -11.84
CA LYS A 44 -8.06 1.60 -12.96
C LYS A 44 -7.49 2.14 -14.29
N ASP A 45 -7.66 3.43 -14.55
CA ASP A 45 -7.17 4.08 -15.75
C ASP A 45 -5.63 4.14 -15.81
N SER A 46 -4.96 4.10 -14.66
CA SER A 46 -3.50 4.05 -14.58
C SER A 46 -2.89 2.69 -14.90
N GLY A 47 -3.72 1.64 -15.07
CA GLY A 47 -3.26 0.30 -15.42
C GLY A 47 -2.56 -0.45 -14.29
N VAL A 48 -2.72 -0.01 -13.04
CA VAL A 48 -2.14 -0.66 -11.85
C VAL A 48 -2.74 -2.05 -11.67
N ARG A 49 -1.90 -3.05 -11.44
CA ARG A 49 -2.29 -4.44 -11.22
C ARG A 49 -2.15 -4.91 -9.77
N TYR A 50 -1.63 -4.07 -8.90
CA TYR A 50 -1.37 -4.41 -7.49
C TYR A 50 -1.79 -3.29 -6.57
N VAL A 51 -2.36 -3.66 -5.42
CA VAL A 51 -2.65 -2.76 -4.30
C VAL A 51 -1.85 -3.21 -3.09
N LEU A 52 -1.09 -2.31 -2.50
CA LEU A 52 -0.25 -2.58 -1.33
C LEU A 52 -1.05 -2.30 -0.06
N ALA A 53 -1.47 -3.36 0.63
CA ALA A 53 -2.17 -3.29 1.89
C ALA A 53 -1.17 -3.20 3.05
N GLU A 54 -1.39 -2.26 3.95
CA GLU A 54 -0.46 -2.00 5.05
C GLU A 54 -0.77 -2.85 6.29
N THR A 55 0.27 -3.20 7.04
CA THR A 55 0.22 -4.15 8.15
C THR A 55 -0.74 -3.74 9.26
N PHE A 56 -0.81 -2.44 9.58
CA PHE A 56 -1.58 -1.93 10.72
C PHE A 56 -2.90 -1.26 10.33
N THR A 57 -3.31 -1.34 9.08
CA THR A 57 -4.57 -0.77 8.60
C THR A 57 -5.60 -1.86 8.31
N SER A 58 -6.87 -1.48 8.27
CA SER A 58 -7.92 -2.38 7.79
C SER A 58 -7.69 -2.73 6.32
N ARG A 59 -7.61 -4.02 6.03
CA ARG A 59 -7.48 -4.51 4.65
C ARG A 59 -8.77 -4.41 3.84
N ARG A 60 -9.89 -4.09 4.50
CA ARG A 60 -11.20 -4.07 3.86
C ARG A 60 -11.25 -3.11 2.66
N LEU A 61 -10.79 -1.88 2.85
CA LEU A 61 -10.80 -0.87 1.80
C LEU A 61 -9.89 -1.24 0.64
N SER A 62 -8.66 -1.67 0.95
CA SER A 62 -7.68 -2.11 -0.05
C SER A 62 -8.19 -3.30 -0.86
N ARG A 63 -8.85 -4.24 -0.21
CA ARG A 63 -9.48 -5.40 -0.87
C ARG A 63 -10.62 -4.98 -1.77
N THR A 64 -11.51 -4.10 -1.29
CA THR A 64 -12.63 -3.61 -2.10
C THR A 64 -12.14 -2.95 -3.39
N VAL A 65 -11.13 -2.10 -3.30
CA VAL A 65 -10.56 -1.44 -4.48
C VAL A 65 -9.87 -2.45 -5.40
N ALA A 66 -9.07 -3.37 -4.84
CA ALA A 66 -8.39 -4.40 -5.61
C ALA A 66 -9.37 -5.27 -6.38
N ASP A 67 -10.45 -5.74 -5.73
CA ASP A 67 -11.50 -6.55 -6.35
C ASP A 67 -12.20 -5.78 -7.49
N GLU A 68 -12.50 -4.50 -7.27
CA GLU A 68 -13.18 -3.65 -8.26
C GLU A 68 -12.36 -3.44 -9.54
N ILE A 69 -11.03 -3.33 -9.42
CA ILE A 69 -10.14 -3.11 -10.57
C ILE A 69 -9.49 -4.41 -11.09
N GLY A 70 -9.73 -5.55 -10.45
CA GLY A 70 -9.11 -6.83 -10.79
C GLY A 70 -7.62 -6.90 -10.42
N ALA A 71 -7.20 -6.19 -9.38
CA ALA A 71 -5.81 -6.16 -8.91
C ALA A 71 -5.54 -7.19 -7.82
N THR A 72 -4.27 -7.53 -7.64
CA THR A 72 -3.79 -8.41 -6.58
C THR A 72 -3.35 -7.59 -5.36
N LEU A 73 -3.69 -8.06 -4.16
CA LEU A 73 -3.18 -7.47 -2.91
C LEU A 73 -1.78 -8.00 -2.61
N LEU A 74 -0.89 -7.08 -2.28
CA LEU A 74 0.42 -7.37 -1.68
C LEU A 74 0.51 -6.68 -0.33
N ASP A 75 1.43 -7.16 0.50
CA ASP A 75 1.67 -6.54 1.80
C ASP A 75 2.77 -5.48 1.72
N MET A 76 2.61 -4.40 2.47
CA MET A 76 3.63 -3.39 2.67
C MET A 76 3.59 -2.90 4.12
N HIS A 77 4.76 -2.75 4.75
CA HIS A 77 4.86 -2.40 6.15
C HIS A 77 5.25 -0.93 6.30
N PRO A 78 4.50 -0.10 7.07
CA PRO A 78 4.81 1.32 7.23
C PRO A 78 6.00 1.60 8.17
N LEU A 79 6.56 0.57 8.83
CA LEU A 79 7.73 0.66 9.74
C LEU A 79 7.49 1.45 11.03
N GLU A 80 6.24 1.60 11.43
CA GLU A 80 5.89 2.33 12.66
C GLU A 80 6.12 1.50 13.93
N SER A 81 5.93 0.20 13.86
CA SER A 81 6.15 -0.76 14.96
C SER A 81 6.27 -2.18 14.42
N LEU A 82 6.57 -3.14 15.29
CA LEU A 82 6.52 -4.57 14.95
C LEU A 82 5.22 -5.18 15.45
N THR A 83 4.68 -6.14 14.70
CA THR A 83 3.65 -7.02 15.25
C THR A 83 4.28 -7.99 16.27
N PRO A 84 3.49 -8.57 17.18
CA PRO A 84 4.00 -9.59 18.12
C PRO A 84 4.68 -10.77 17.39
N GLU A 85 4.14 -11.20 16.26
CA GLU A 85 4.70 -12.27 15.44
C GLU A 85 6.04 -11.88 14.82
N GLN A 86 6.15 -10.67 14.31
CA GLN A 86 7.41 -10.14 13.77
C GLN A 86 8.47 -10.03 14.84
N ALA A 87 8.12 -9.50 16.01
CA ALA A 87 9.03 -9.43 17.16
C ALA A 87 9.49 -10.83 17.59
N SER A 88 8.58 -11.81 17.65
CA SER A 88 8.90 -13.20 18.02
C SER A 88 9.86 -13.87 17.05
N ARG A 89 9.77 -13.56 15.74
CA ARG A 89 10.68 -14.06 14.71
C ARG A 89 12.03 -13.38 14.70
N GLY A 90 12.20 -12.29 15.44
CA GLY A 90 13.41 -11.48 15.41
C GLY A 90 13.51 -10.58 14.18
N ASP A 91 12.38 -10.18 13.59
CA ASP A 91 12.36 -9.25 12.47
C ASP A 91 13.02 -7.91 12.85
N THR A 92 13.74 -7.34 11.91
CA THR A 92 14.45 -6.07 12.06
C THR A 92 13.95 -5.08 11.02
N TYR A 93 14.28 -3.80 11.18
CA TYR A 93 14.04 -2.78 10.17
C TYR A 93 14.51 -3.23 8.78
N LEU A 94 15.71 -3.81 8.70
CA LEU A 94 16.27 -4.25 7.42
C LEU A 94 15.52 -5.43 6.81
N SER A 95 15.11 -6.42 7.61
CA SER A 95 14.35 -7.56 7.10
C SER A 95 13.00 -7.11 6.55
N ILE A 96 12.32 -6.22 7.27
CA ILE A 96 11.03 -5.66 6.85
C ILE A 96 11.18 -4.79 5.61
N MET A 97 12.23 -3.95 5.52
CA MET A 97 12.50 -3.15 4.33
C MET A 97 12.81 -4.00 3.10
N ARG A 98 13.46 -5.14 3.27
CA ARG A 98 13.66 -6.10 2.15
C ARG A 98 12.33 -6.68 1.66
N SER A 99 11.44 -7.09 2.57
CA SER A 99 10.10 -7.52 2.21
C SER A 99 9.32 -6.41 1.48
N ASN A 100 9.40 -5.17 1.97
CA ASN A 100 8.80 -4.02 1.29
C ASN A 100 9.35 -3.83 -0.12
N LEU A 101 10.66 -3.98 -0.29
CA LEU A 101 11.31 -3.89 -1.60
C LEU A 101 10.79 -4.96 -2.57
N GLU A 102 10.62 -6.19 -2.11
CA GLU A 102 10.07 -7.30 -2.90
C GLU A 102 8.65 -6.99 -3.35
N SER A 103 7.78 -6.56 -2.42
CA SER A 103 6.41 -6.16 -2.73
C SER A 103 6.36 -4.99 -3.71
N LEU A 104 7.17 -3.97 -3.48
CA LEU A 104 7.22 -2.79 -4.33
C LEU A 104 7.76 -3.11 -5.73
N SER A 105 8.81 -3.92 -5.82
CA SER A 105 9.38 -4.39 -7.10
C SER A 105 8.35 -5.18 -7.90
N THR A 106 7.56 -6.02 -7.24
CA THR A 106 6.47 -6.77 -7.86
C THR A 106 5.39 -5.81 -8.35
N ALA A 107 4.97 -4.86 -7.50
CA ALA A 107 3.91 -3.90 -7.82
C ALA A 107 4.28 -2.95 -8.97
N LEU A 108 5.56 -2.61 -9.10
CA LEU A 108 6.11 -1.76 -10.15
C LEU A 108 6.59 -2.57 -11.37
N GLU A 109 6.47 -3.90 -11.32
CA GLU A 109 6.89 -4.81 -12.39
C GLU A 109 8.36 -4.62 -12.78
N CYS A 110 9.20 -4.38 -11.79
CA CYS A 110 10.65 -4.25 -11.99
C CYS A 110 11.24 -5.57 -12.51
N ARG A 111 12.12 -5.44 -13.47
CA ARG A 111 12.81 -6.58 -14.08
C ARG A 111 14.27 -6.64 -13.66
#